data_c804f80455dfe53e0c95e8da0de966e7
#
_entry.id   c804f80455dfe53e0c95e8da0de966e7
#
_cell.length_a   1.000
_cell.length_b   1.000
_cell.length_c   1.000
_cell.angle_alpha   90.00
_cell.angle_beta   90.00
_cell.angle_gamma   90.00
#
_symmetry.space_group_name_H-M   'P 1'
#
loop_
_entity.id
_entity.type
_entity.pdbx_description
1 polymer ?
#
loop_
_entity_poly.entity_id
_entity_poly.type
_entity_poly.pdbx_seq_one_letter_code
_entity_poly.pdbx_strand_id
1 'polypeptide(L)'
;EYYDQHHYVLDPHTAVGVKAGLDAAAKFKLEGTPLVCLGTAHPAKFAKVVTESLGEFPNKVMPEELLQLSSMPVKCEELNASEAEVMSLIEKYK
;
A
#
# COMPACT_ATOMS: atom_id res chain seq x y z
N GLU A 1 3.14 -16.10 -5.28
CA GLU A 1 4.56 -16.45 -5.48
C GLU A 1 5.45 -15.89 -4.37
N TYR A 2 5.62 -14.58 -4.21
CA TYR A 2 6.47 -14.02 -3.13
C TYR A 2 5.96 -14.37 -1.74
N TYR A 3 4.66 -14.25 -1.51
CA TYR A 3 4.01 -14.62 -0.25
C TYR A 3 4.17 -16.12 0.07
N ASP A 4 4.03 -16.99 -0.90
CA ASP A 4 4.15 -18.44 -0.72
C ASP A 4 5.57 -18.85 -0.31
N GLN A 5 6.57 -18.12 -0.79
CA GLN A 5 7.98 -18.39 -0.52
C GLN A 5 8.46 -17.80 0.81
N HIS A 6 7.99 -16.60 1.15
CA HIS A 6 8.54 -15.80 2.26
C HIS A 6 7.56 -15.58 3.40
N HIS A 7 6.28 -15.95 3.24
CA HIS A 7 5.20 -15.69 4.18
C HIS A 7 5.10 -14.21 4.59
N TYR A 8 5.49 -13.32 3.70
CA TYR A 8 5.47 -11.87 3.90
C TYR A 8 4.56 -11.20 2.87
N VAL A 9 3.58 -10.45 3.36
CA VAL A 9 2.61 -9.74 2.52
C VAL A 9 3.16 -8.37 2.16
N LEU A 10 3.40 -8.17 0.87
CA LEU A 10 3.75 -6.85 0.33
C LEU A 10 2.47 -6.04 0.05
N ASP A 11 2.53 -4.74 0.25
CA ASP A 11 1.52 -3.87 -0.35
C ASP A 11 1.69 -3.83 -1.89
N PRO A 12 0.63 -3.50 -2.65
CA PRO A 12 0.67 -3.57 -4.12
C PRO A 12 1.78 -2.73 -4.76
N HIS A 13 2.12 -1.59 -4.19
CA HIS A 13 3.15 -0.70 -4.73
C HIS A 13 4.55 -1.27 -4.49
N THR A 14 4.80 -1.74 -3.27
CA THR A 14 6.06 -2.43 -2.94
C THR A 14 6.22 -3.72 -3.74
N ALA A 15 5.13 -4.46 -4.00
CA ALA A 15 5.16 -5.66 -4.83
C ALA A 15 5.64 -5.39 -6.26
N VAL A 16 5.21 -4.27 -6.86
CA VAL A 16 5.71 -3.82 -8.17
C VAL A 16 7.20 -3.50 -8.11
N GLY A 17 7.64 -2.79 -7.07
CA GLY A 17 9.05 -2.47 -6.87
C GLY A 17 9.94 -3.72 -6.71
N VAL A 18 9.50 -4.68 -5.90
CA VAL A 18 10.20 -5.97 -5.71
C VAL A 18 10.27 -6.74 -7.03
N LYS A 19 9.16 -6.86 -7.77
CA LYS A 19 9.16 -7.57 -9.05
C LYS A 19 10.10 -6.92 -10.06
N ALA A 20 10.02 -5.61 -10.21
CA ALA A 20 10.90 -4.86 -11.10
C ALA A 20 12.38 -4.99 -10.72
N GLY A 21 12.67 -4.95 -9.41
CA GLY A 21 14.03 -5.13 -8.89
C GLY A 21 14.59 -6.52 -9.17
N LEU A 22 13.80 -7.57 -8.95
CA LEU A 22 14.19 -8.95 -9.25
C LEU A 22 14.43 -9.16 -10.75
N ASP A 23 13.57 -8.61 -11.61
CA ASP A 23 13.74 -8.68 -13.06
C ASP A 23 14.99 -7.93 -13.53
N ALA A 24 15.27 -6.77 -12.95
CA ALA A 24 16.48 -6.01 -13.23
C ALA A 24 17.74 -6.75 -12.76
N ALA A 25 17.72 -7.34 -11.56
CA ALA A 25 18.84 -8.14 -11.04
C ALA A 25 19.16 -9.32 -11.95
N ALA A 26 18.14 -10.03 -12.41
CA ALA A 26 18.32 -11.15 -13.37
C ALA A 26 18.85 -10.65 -14.72
N LYS A 27 18.26 -9.57 -15.27
CA LYS A 27 18.65 -9.00 -16.57
C LYS A 27 20.09 -8.50 -16.58
N PHE A 28 20.52 -7.84 -15.52
CA PHE A 28 21.86 -7.24 -15.41
C PHE A 28 22.88 -8.14 -14.72
N LYS A 29 22.50 -9.37 -14.37
CA LYS A 29 23.36 -10.37 -13.71
C LYS A 29 24.03 -9.82 -12.44
N LEU A 30 23.24 -9.19 -11.59
CA LEU A 30 23.70 -8.56 -10.34
C LEU A 30 23.90 -9.61 -9.23
N GLU A 31 24.58 -10.70 -9.53
CA GLU A 31 24.86 -11.78 -8.57
C GLU A 31 25.73 -11.26 -7.43
N GLY A 32 25.33 -11.58 -6.19
CA GLY A 32 26.05 -11.17 -4.98
C GLY A 32 25.86 -9.69 -4.59
N THR A 33 25.11 -8.90 -5.37
CA THR A 33 24.78 -7.52 -5.01
C THR A 33 23.46 -7.48 -4.23
N PRO A 34 23.42 -6.90 -3.01
CA PRO A 34 22.18 -6.76 -2.26
C PRO A 34 21.16 -5.91 -3.03
N LEU A 35 19.93 -6.43 -3.14
CA LEU A 35 18.79 -5.69 -3.70
C LEU A 35 17.95 -5.11 -2.55
N VAL A 36 17.88 -3.78 -2.47
CA VAL A 36 17.06 -3.07 -1.48
C VAL A 36 15.83 -2.49 -2.17
N CYS A 37 14.66 -2.97 -1.77
CA CYS A 37 13.37 -2.45 -2.22
C CYS A 37 12.71 -1.66 -1.10
N LEU A 38 12.37 -0.40 -1.36
CA LEU A 38 11.69 0.45 -0.38
C LEU A 38 10.24 0.02 -0.20
N GLY A 39 9.84 -0.28 1.04
CA GLY A 39 8.44 -0.46 1.42
C GLY A 39 7.76 0.91 1.44
N THR A 40 6.68 1.08 0.68
CA THR A 40 6.04 2.38 0.48
C THR A 40 4.70 2.51 1.19
N ALA A 41 4.08 1.40 1.61
CA ALA A 41 2.83 1.39 2.34
C ALA A 41 2.64 0.10 3.15
N HIS A 42 1.62 0.08 4.00
CA HIS A 42 1.21 -1.13 4.71
C HIS A 42 0.12 -1.87 3.91
N PRO A 43 0.20 -3.21 3.73
CA PRO A 43 -0.75 -3.99 2.95
C PRO A 43 -2.21 -3.90 3.44
N ALA A 44 -2.42 -3.67 4.73
CA ALA A 44 -3.76 -3.49 5.31
C ALA A 44 -4.54 -2.30 4.72
N LYS A 45 -3.86 -1.29 4.17
CA LYS A 45 -4.48 -0.16 3.46
C LYS A 45 -5.12 -0.58 2.13
N PHE A 46 -4.74 -1.74 1.61
CA PHE A 46 -5.15 -2.27 0.32
C PHE A 46 -5.77 -3.67 0.46
N ALA A 47 -6.52 -3.90 1.55
CA ALA A 47 -7.05 -5.21 1.90
C ALA A 47 -7.80 -5.88 0.73
N LYS A 48 -8.59 -5.13 -0.04
CA LYS A 48 -9.31 -5.64 -1.21
C LYS A 48 -8.34 -6.21 -2.26
N VAL A 49 -7.34 -5.46 -2.68
CA VAL A 49 -6.37 -5.88 -3.70
C VAL A 49 -5.52 -7.06 -3.21
N VAL A 50 -5.14 -7.05 -1.93
CA VAL A 50 -4.39 -8.16 -1.31
C VAL A 50 -5.24 -9.43 -1.31
N THR A 51 -6.52 -9.33 -0.92
CA THR A 51 -7.46 -10.46 -0.94
C THR A 51 -7.65 -11.01 -2.35
N GLU A 52 -7.86 -10.14 -3.34
CA GLU A 52 -8.02 -10.56 -4.74
C GLU A 52 -6.76 -11.28 -5.26
N SER A 53 -5.58 -10.87 -4.80
CA SER A 53 -4.30 -11.43 -5.25
C SER A 53 -3.91 -12.74 -4.56
N LEU A 54 -4.29 -12.91 -3.29
CA LEU A 54 -3.90 -14.07 -2.46
C LEU A 54 -5.03 -15.09 -2.26
N GLY A 55 -6.27 -14.74 -2.63
CA GLY A 55 -7.47 -15.51 -2.36
C GLY A 55 -8.10 -15.23 -0.98
N GLU A 56 -7.28 -14.77 -0.03
CA GLU A 56 -7.72 -14.37 1.31
C GLU A 56 -6.86 -13.20 1.83
N PHE A 57 -7.36 -12.48 2.82
CA PHE A 57 -6.54 -11.51 3.55
C PHE A 57 -5.95 -12.18 4.80
N PRO A 58 -4.62 -12.28 4.93
CA PRO A 58 -4.02 -12.91 6.10
C PRO A 58 -4.30 -12.13 7.38
N ASN A 59 -5.03 -12.72 8.32
CA ASN A 59 -5.48 -12.07 9.57
C ASN A 59 -4.36 -11.40 10.38
N LYS A 60 -3.15 -11.95 10.34
CA LYS A 60 -1.99 -11.42 11.07
C LYS A 60 -1.44 -10.11 10.47
N VAL A 61 -1.91 -9.71 9.31
CA VAL A 61 -1.42 -8.52 8.59
C VAL A 61 -2.23 -7.28 8.92
N MET A 62 -3.43 -7.44 9.51
CA MET A 62 -4.28 -6.32 9.89
C MET A 62 -3.96 -5.86 11.32
N PRO A 63 -3.33 -4.69 11.52
CA PRO A 63 -3.13 -4.12 12.85
C PRO A 63 -4.47 -3.81 13.52
N GLU A 64 -4.55 -4.01 14.82
CA GLU A 64 -5.78 -3.77 15.58
C GLU A 64 -6.23 -2.31 15.52
N GLU A 65 -5.28 -1.39 15.50
CA GLU A 65 -5.52 0.04 15.36
C GLU A 65 -6.25 0.38 14.04
N LEU A 66 -5.93 -0.33 12.95
CA LEU A 66 -6.59 -0.13 11.66
C LEU A 66 -7.99 -0.73 11.62
N LEU A 67 -8.25 -1.81 12.36
CA LEU A 67 -9.60 -2.36 12.51
C LEU A 67 -10.52 -1.36 13.21
N GLN A 68 -10.03 -0.68 14.24
CA GLN A 68 -10.80 0.31 15.02
C GLN A 68 -11.14 1.55 14.16
N LEU A 69 -10.29 1.94 13.22
CA LEU A 69 -10.52 3.12 12.37
C LEU A 69 -11.84 3.04 11.59
N SER A 70 -12.26 1.85 11.18
CA SER A 70 -13.50 1.68 10.42
C SER A 70 -14.77 2.05 11.21
N SER A 71 -14.68 2.02 12.55
CA SER A 71 -15.78 2.36 13.47
C SER A 71 -15.69 3.79 14.02
N MET A 72 -14.60 4.50 13.74
CA MET A 72 -14.41 5.87 14.21
C MET A 72 -15.21 6.88 13.38
N PRO A 73 -15.69 7.97 13.99
CA PRO A 73 -16.34 9.03 13.23
C PRO A 73 -15.38 9.67 12.24
N VAL A 74 -15.81 9.75 10.99
CA VAL A 74 -15.04 10.39 9.92
C VAL A 74 -15.23 11.90 10.02
N LYS A 75 -14.13 12.65 10.07
CA LYS A 75 -14.13 14.10 9.98
C LYS A 75 -13.59 14.51 8.61
N CYS A 76 -14.48 14.69 7.66
CA CYS A 76 -14.15 15.18 6.32
C CYS A 76 -15.23 16.15 5.83
N GLU A 77 -14.84 17.04 4.92
CA GLU A 77 -15.77 17.86 4.15
C GLU A 77 -15.80 17.31 2.70
N GLU A 78 -17.00 17.11 2.18
CA GLU A 78 -17.16 16.69 0.79
C GLU A 78 -17.19 17.93 -0.10
N LEU A 79 -16.41 17.91 -1.16
CA LEU A 79 -16.32 18.97 -2.15
C LEU A 79 -16.53 18.39 -3.55
N ASN A 80 -17.03 19.23 -4.46
CA ASN A 80 -16.93 18.89 -5.86
C ASN A 80 -15.48 18.92 -6.33
N ALA A 81 -15.16 18.25 -7.43
CA ALA A 81 -13.83 18.25 -8.04
C ALA A 81 -13.59 19.63 -8.74
N SER A 82 -13.53 20.68 -7.95
CA SER A 82 -13.36 22.07 -8.38
C SER A 82 -12.19 22.71 -7.64
N GLU A 83 -11.25 23.26 -8.38
CA GLU A 83 -10.09 23.97 -7.82
C GLU A 83 -10.55 25.15 -6.94
N ALA A 84 -11.56 25.90 -7.37
CA ALA A 84 -12.10 27.04 -6.63
C ALA A 84 -12.68 26.65 -5.27
N GLU A 85 -13.40 25.50 -5.19
CA GLU A 85 -13.95 25.01 -3.92
C GLU A 85 -12.84 24.54 -2.97
N VAL A 86 -11.82 23.85 -3.49
CA VAL A 86 -10.67 23.42 -2.71
C VAL A 86 -9.91 24.63 -2.16
N MET A 87 -9.65 25.63 -2.99
CA MET A 87 -8.97 26.86 -2.56
C MET A 87 -9.77 27.61 -1.49
N SER A 88 -11.10 27.73 -1.67
CA SER A 88 -11.99 28.36 -0.68
C SER A 88 -11.97 27.62 0.66
N LEU A 89 -11.94 26.26 0.64
CA LEU A 89 -11.83 25.48 1.86
C LEU A 89 -10.48 25.68 2.56
N ILE A 90 -9.39 25.71 1.82
CA ILE A 90 -8.06 25.96 2.40
C ILE A 90 -8.01 27.33 3.07
N GLU A 91 -8.59 28.37 2.45
CA GLU A 91 -8.63 29.71 3.02
C GLU A 91 -9.46 29.81 4.29
N LYS A 92 -10.53 29.02 4.41
CA LYS A 92 -11.36 28.93 5.62
C LYS A 92 -10.59 28.44 6.86
N TYR A 93 -9.54 27.65 6.66
CA TYR A 93 -8.76 27.03 7.74
C TYR A 93 -7.37 27.66 7.95
N LYS A 94 -7.07 28.76 7.30
CA LYS A 94 -5.87 29.57 7.59
C LYS A 94 -6.09 30.45 8.79
#